data_19577f303b11bb4f23b7693bf807f6cf
#
_entry.id   19577f303b11bb4f23b7693bf807f6cf
#
_cell.length_a   1.000
_cell.length_b   1.000
_cell.length_c   1.000
_cell.angle_alpha   90.00
_cell.angle_beta   90.00
_cell.angle_gamma   90.00
#
_symmetry.space_group_name_H-M   'P 1'
#
loop_
_entity.id
_entity.type
_entity.pdbx_description
1 polymer ?
#
loop_
_entity_poly.entity_id
_entity_poly.type
_entity_poly.pdbx_seq_one_letter_code
_entity_poly.pdbx_strand_id
1 'polypeptide(L)'
;ILQMSLVLTHGLKLPIVRVGRFAGQYAKPRSADTEVRNGVTLPCYRGDIVNAPAFDAASRRADPGRLIRAHAHSAMTMNFVRALIDGGFADLHHPEYWDLAWVEHSPLQSEYRQMVESIGNSLRFMETLVGSSVAEFQRVDFHTSHEALLLHYEEAMTRQVPRHWGWFNLSTHFPWIGMRTADIDGAHVEYCRGIRNPIGVKVGVSTQPDQLLRLIDVLDADNEPGRLTL
;
A
#
# COMPACT_ATOMS: atom_id res chain seq x y z
N ILE A 1 8.70 -6.35 -3.97
CA ILE A 1 7.97 -5.41 -4.84
C ILE A 1 8.77 -5.11 -6.10
N LEU A 2 10.04 -4.70 -6.00
CA LEU A 2 10.86 -4.39 -7.18
C LEU A 2 10.99 -5.58 -8.13
N GLN A 3 11.38 -6.74 -7.62
CA GLN A 3 11.50 -7.98 -8.40
C GLN A 3 10.18 -8.38 -9.06
N MET A 4 9.07 -8.31 -8.31
CA MET A 4 7.74 -8.58 -8.87
C MET A 4 7.37 -7.59 -9.98
N SER A 5 7.67 -6.29 -9.80
CA SER A 5 7.40 -5.29 -10.84
C SER A 5 8.22 -5.53 -12.11
N LEU A 6 9.45 -6.01 -11.97
CA LEU A 6 10.31 -6.38 -13.10
C LEU A 6 9.70 -7.53 -13.91
N VAL A 7 9.31 -8.62 -13.21
CA VAL A 7 8.67 -9.79 -13.82
C VAL A 7 7.38 -9.39 -14.57
N LEU A 8 6.54 -8.60 -13.91
CA LEU A 8 5.28 -8.14 -14.49
C LEU A 8 5.50 -7.21 -15.69
N THR A 9 6.43 -6.25 -15.58
CA THR A 9 6.76 -5.37 -16.70
C THR A 9 7.30 -6.16 -17.89
N HIS A 10 8.20 -7.13 -17.62
CA HIS A 10 8.74 -7.98 -18.68
C HIS A 10 7.68 -8.85 -19.35
N GLY A 11 6.78 -9.46 -18.56
CA GLY A 11 5.72 -10.32 -19.06
C GLY A 11 4.60 -9.59 -19.77
N LEU A 12 4.12 -8.50 -19.19
CA LEU A 12 2.95 -7.75 -19.68
C LEU A 12 3.29 -6.67 -20.71
N LYS A 13 4.55 -6.21 -20.73
CA LYS A 13 5.00 -5.05 -21.54
C LYS A 13 4.21 -3.77 -21.23
N LEU A 14 3.79 -3.62 -19.98
CA LEU A 14 3.03 -2.47 -19.45
C LEU A 14 3.77 -1.85 -18.28
N PRO A 15 3.62 -0.52 -18.06
CA PRO A 15 4.17 0.13 -16.88
C PRO A 15 3.48 -0.38 -15.61
N ILE A 16 4.26 -0.56 -14.54
CA ILE A 16 3.77 -1.08 -13.25
C ILE A 16 3.92 -0.01 -12.18
N VAL A 17 2.82 0.31 -11.50
CA VAL A 17 2.81 1.15 -10.31
C VAL A 17 3.15 0.30 -9.07
N ARG A 18 4.18 0.72 -8.32
CA ARG A 18 4.67 0.00 -7.14
C ARG A 18 4.03 0.55 -5.88
N VAL A 19 3.21 -0.26 -5.22
CA VAL A 19 2.47 0.15 -4.02
C VAL A 19 2.76 -0.83 -2.88
N GLY A 20 3.35 -0.34 -1.79
CA GLY A 20 3.59 -1.10 -0.57
C GLY A 20 2.59 -0.74 0.54
N ARG A 21 2.38 -1.64 1.50
CA ARG A 21 1.45 -1.43 2.62
C ARG A 21 2.20 -0.94 3.86
N PHE A 22 1.85 0.28 4.33
CA PHE A 22 2.43 0.92 5.51
C PHE A 22 1.38 1.69 6.32
N ALA A 23 1.81 2.43 7.32
CA ALA A 23 1.00 3.33 8.14
C ALA A 23 -0.21 2.63 8.78
N GLY A 24 -1.41 2.99 8.44
CA GLY A 24 -2.66 2.40 8.96
C GLY A 24 -2.77 0.87 8.84
N GLN A 25 -1.80 0.22 8.19
CA GLN A 25 -1.64 -1.24 8.18
C GLN A 25 -1.56 -1.84 9.59
N TYR A 26 -1.19 -1.05 10.58
CA TYR A 26 -1.19 -1.46 11.99
C TYR A 26 -2.60 -1.60 12.57
N ALA A 27 -3.64 -1.13 11.88
CA ALA A 27 -5.03 -1.42 12.18
C ALA A 27 -5.47 -2.77 11.57
N LYS A 28 -6.33 -3.48 12.29
CA LYS A 28 -6.85 -4.79 11.85
C LYS A 28 -8.38 -4.81 11.91
N PRO A 29 -9.07 -5.02 10.77
CA PRO A 29 -10.52 -5.18 10.77
C PRO A 29 -10.91 -6.47 11.51
N ARG A 30 -11.98 -6.39 12.29
CA ARG A 30 -12.54 -7.54 13.03
C ARG A 30 -14.04 -7.61 12.81
N SER A 31 -14.55 -8.85 12.70
CA SER A 31 -15.98 -9.11 12.56
C SER A 31 -16.70 -9.16 13.90
N ALA A 32 -15.98 -9.33 15.01
CA ALA A 32 -16.52 -9.34 16.37
C ALA A 32 -15.74 -8.36 17.25
N ASP A 33 -16.40 -7.83 18.29
CA ASP A 33 -15.78 -6.92 19.24
C ASP A 33 -14.94 -7.64 20.28
N THR A 34 -15.29 -8.88 20.58
CA THR A 34 -14.63 -9.72 21.58
C THR A 34 -14.23 -11.07 21.02
N GLU A 35 -13.25 -11.70 21.67
CA GLU A 35 -12.86 -13.09 21.45
C GLU A 35 -12.83 -13.85 22.77
N VAL A 36 -13.09 -15.15 22.72
CA VAL A 36 -13.14 -16.03 23.87
C VAL A 36 -12.01 -17.07 23.75
N ARG A 37 -11.19 -17.20 24.82
CA ARG A 37 -10.19 -18.27 24.94
C ARG A 37 -10.27 -18.85 26.35
N ASN A 38 -10.39 -20.16 26.47
CA ASN A 38 -10.45 -20.87 27.75
C ASN A 38 -11.48 -20.28 28.74
N GLY A 39 -12.66 -19.89 28.25
CA GLY A 39 -13.72 -19.29 29.06
C GLY A 39 -13.53 -17.83 29.44
N VAL A 40 -12.44 -17.21 29.07
CA VAL A 40 -12.19 -15.76 29.28
C VAL A 40 -12.57 -14.98 28.04
N THR A 41 -13.41 -13.95 28.21
CA THR A 41 -13.82 -13.04 27.13
C THR A 41 -13.05 -11.74 27.23
N LEU A 42 -12.36 -11.35 26.14
CA LEU A 42 -11.61 -10.09 26.07
C LEU A 42 -11.90 -9.37 24.73
N PRO A 43 -11.65 -8.05 24.65
CA PRO A 43 -11.69 -7.34 23.37
C PRO A 43 -10.78 -7.99 22.33
N CYS A 44 -11.21 -7.99 21.07
CA CYS A 44 -10.38 -8.47 19.97
C CYS A 44 -9.09 -7.64 19.82
N TYR A 45 -8.03 -8.29 19.35
CA TYR A 45 -6.85 -7.58 18.89
C TYR A 45 -7.17 -6.81 17.60
N ARG A 46 -7.16 -5.47 17.68
CA ARG A 46 -7.52 -4.56 16.56
C ARG A 46 -6.32 -3.95 15.85
N GLY A 47 -5.13 -4.51 16.08
CA GLY A 47 -3.87 -4.05 15.53
C GLY A 47 -3.05 -3.19 16.49
N ASP A 48 -1.76 -3.12 16.23
CA ASP A 48 -0.79 -2.44 17.11
C ASP A 48 -1.05 -0.94 17.29
N ILE A 49 -1.79 -0.33 16.39
CA ILE A 49 -2.25 1.06 16.50
C ILE A 49 -3.34 1.25 17.57
N VAL A 50 -4.01 0.19 17.98
CA VAL A 50 -5.14 0.22 18.95
C VAL A 50 -4.77 -0.45 20.26
N ASN A 51 -4.31 -1.73 20.22
CA ASN A 51 -4.04 -2.55 21.40
C ASN A 51 -2.95 -3.59 21.11
N ALA A 52 -2.57 -4.39 22.11
CA ALA A 52 -1.52 -5.39 21.95
C ALA A 52 -2.08 -6.80 21.65
N PRO A 53 -1.28 -7.69 21.00
CA PRO A 53 -1.73 -9.02 20.59
C PRO A 53 -1.86 -10.03 21.72
N ALA A 54 -1.21 -9.83 22.89
CA ALA A 54 -1.30 -10.76 24.00
C ALA A 54 -2.75 -10.88 24.52
N PHE A 55 -3.14 -12.08 24.97
CA PHE A 55 -4.50 -12.33 25.41
C PHE A 55 -4.61 -12.13 26.94
N ASP A 56 -4.52 -10.88 27.37
CA ASP A 56 -4.75 -10.43 28.74
C ASP A 56 -5.47 -9.07 28.75
N ALA A 57 -6.10 -8.74 29.87
CA ALA A 57 -6.93 -7.55 29.99
C ALA A 57 -6.15 -6.22 29.80
N ALA A 58 -4.89 -6.16 30.20
CA ALA A 58 -4.06 -4.97 30.05
C ALA A 58 -3.66 -4.77 28.59
N SER A 59 -3.20 -5.83 27.91
CA SER A 59 -2.82 -5.82 26.50
C SER A 59 -3.98 -5.50 25.56
N ARG A 60 -5.21 -5.94 25.91
CA ARG A 60 -6.39 -5.73 25.06
C ARG A 60 -7.09 -4.40 25.30
N ARG A 61 -6.65 -3.60 26.25
CA ARG A 61 -7.13 -2.23 26.43
C ARG A 61 -6.64 -1.36 25.28
N ALA A 62 -7.52 -0.53 24.73
CA ALA A 62 -7.13 0.49 23.76
C ALA A 62 -6.21 1.53 24.42
N ASP A 63 -5.14 1.90 23.73
CA ASP A 63 -4.13 2.86 24.19
C ASP A 63 -3.91 3.93 23.11
N PRO A 64 -4.38 5.18 23.31
CA PRO A 64 -4.19 6.26 22.33
C PRO A 64 -2.72 6.58 22.03
N GLY A 65 -1.80 6.31 22.97
CA GLY A 65 -0.36 6.47 22.75
C GLY A 65 0.18 5.59 21.63
N ARG A 66 -0.53 4.52 21.26
CA ARG A 66 -0.18 3.66 20.12
C ARG A 66 -0.35 4.35 18.77
N LEU A 67 -1.29 5.29 18.64
CA LEU A 67 -1.45 6.10 17.43
C LEU A 67 -0.18 6.91 17.12
N ILE A 68 0.38 7.55 18.15
CA ILE A 68 1.61 8.35 18.01
C ILE A 68 2.79 7.45 17.66
N ARG A 69 2.92 6.29 18.34
CA ARG A 69 3.98 5.32 18.04
C ARG A 69 3.86 4.76 16.61
N ALA A 70 2.66 4.41 16.17
CA ALA A 70 2.42 3.92 14.81
C ALA A 70 2.77 4.96 13.76
N HIS A 71 2.42 6.24 13.99
CA HIS A 71 2.82 7.35 13.12
C HIS A 71 4.35 7.48 13.04
N ALA A 72 5.05 7.47 14.17
CA ALA A 72 6.51 7.57 14.21
C ALA A 72 7.18 6.41 13.47
N HIS A 73 6.72 5.17 13.68
CA HIS A 73 7.21 4.00 12.95
C HIS A 73 6.96 4.09 11.45
N SER A 74 5.79 4.55 11.05
CA SER A 74 5.44 4.74 9.64
C SER A 74 6.35 5.78 8.98
N ALA A 75 6.54 6.94 9.61
CA ALA A 75 7.39 8.02 9.11
C ALA A 75 8.85 7.56 9.00
N MET A 76 9.37 6.86 10.01
CA MET A 76 10.73 6.31 10.00
C MET A 76 10.92 5.30 8.87
N THR A 77 9.98 4.37 8.70
CA THR A 77 10.01 3.37 7.63
C THR A 77 10.01 4.01 6.25
N MET A 78 9.16 5.02 6.05
CA MET A 78 9.10 5.75 4.77
C MET A 78 10.39 6.50 4.47
N ASN A 79 10.98 7.16 5.47
CA ASN A 79 12.27 7.86 5.29
C ASN A 79 13.38 6.86 4.97
N PHE A 80 13.39 5.69 5.61
CA PHE A 80 14.35 4.63 5.30
C PHE A 80 14.19 4.10 3.87
N VAL A 81 12.96 3.83 3.44
CA VAL A 81 12.68 3.40 2.05
C VAL A 81 13.13 4.46 1.03
N ARG A 82 12.85 5.75 1.29
CA ARG A 82 13.31 6.84 0.43
C ARG A 82 14.85 6.92 0.36
N ALA A 83 15.51 6.81 1.51
CA ALA A 83 16.96 6.80 1.56
C ALA A 83 17.58 5.63 0.77
N LEU A 84 16.97 4.45 0.83
CA LEU A 84 17.40 3.29 0.04
C LEU A 84 17.22 3.53 -1.47
N ILE A 85 16.08 4.11 -1.87
CA ILE A 85 15.81 4.44 -3.26
C ILE A 85 16.81 5.48 -3.78
N ASP A 86 17.01 6.57 -3.03
CA ASP A 86 17.95 7.63 -3.39
C ASP A 86 19.40 7.14 -3.36
N GLY A 87 19.74 6.16 -2.53
CA GLY A 87 21.05 5.52 -2.44
C GLY A 87 21.31 4.45 -3.51
N GLY A 88 20.39 4.26 -4.47
CA GLY A 88 20.57 3.32 -5.59
C GLY A 88 20.24 1.86 -5.27
N PHE A 89 19.68 1.55 -4.08
CA PHE A 89 19.26 0.18 -3.76
C PHE A 89 18.24 -0.40 -4.76
N ALA A 90 17.45 0.48 -5.38
CA ALA A 90 16.44 0.15 -6.37
C ALA A 90 16.89 0.44 -7.81
N ASP A 91 18.19 0.60 -8.04
CA ASP A 91 18.77 0.86 -9.37
C ASP A 91 18.45 -0.31 -10.30
N LEU A 92 17.80 -0.01 -11.40
CA LEU A 92 17.40 -0.99 -12.42
C LEU A 92 18.54 -1.32 -13.39
N HIS A 93 19.66 -0.55 -13.39
CA HIS A 93 20.81 -0.82 -14.25
C HIS A 93 21.53 -2.12 -13.86
N HIS A 94 21.41 -2.52 -12.58
CA HIS A 94 22.10 -3.65 -12.02
C HIS A 94 21.15 -4.65 -11.35
N PRO A 95 20.15 -5.19 -12.06
CA PRO A 95 19.20 -6.15 -11.49
C PRO A 95 19.88 -7.45 -11.02
N GLU A 96 21.11 -7.73 -11.49
CA GLU A 96 21.93 -8.86 -11.06
C GLU A 96 22.45 -8.75 -9.62
N TYR A 97 22.47 -7.54 -9.03
CA TYR A 97 22.87 -7.33 -7.64
C TYR A 97 21.72 -7.52 -6.65
N TRP A 98 20.51 -7.72 -7.13
CA TRP A 98 19.39 -7.98 -6.25
C TRP A 98 19.50 -9.36 -5.62
N ASP A 99 19.24 -9.44 -4.32
CA ASP A 99 19.25 -10.72 -3.62
C ASP A 99 18.20 -11.68 -4.21
N LEU A 100 18.68 -12.76 -4.78
CA LEU A 100 17.88 -13.80 -5.41
C LEU A 100 17.82 -15.09 -4.57
N ALA A 101 18.27 -15.06 -3.33
CA ALA A 101 18.33 -16.25 -2.46
C ALA A 101 16.96 -16.96 -2.36
N TRP A 102 15.87 -16.21 -2.39
CA TRP A 102 14.52 -16.78 -2.38
C TRP A 102 14.15 -17.56 -3.66
N VAL A 103 14.85 -17.30 -4.78
CA VAL A 103 14.63 -18.00 -6.06
C VAL A 103 15.49 -19.26 -6.17
N GLU A 104 16.56 -19.40 -5.38
CA GLU A 104 17.53 -20.50 -5.50
C GLU A 104 16.91 -21.90 -5.39
N HIS A 105 15.80 -22.03 -4.68
CA HIS A 105 15.07 -23.29 -4.53
C HIS A 105 13.80 -23.38 -5.39
N SER A 106 13.57 -22.39 -6.26
CA SER A 106 12.41 -22.39 -7.16
C SER A 106 12.69 -23.26 -8.42
N PRO A 107 11.71 -24.05 -8.88
CA PRO A 107 11.81 -24.73 -10.17
C PRO A 107 11.93 -23.75 -11.36
N LEU A 108 11.57 -22.46 -11.16
CA LEU A 108 11.65 -21.40 -12.16
C LEU A 108 12.94 -20.58 -12.08
N GLN A 109 13.94 -21.02 -11.31
CA GLN A 109 15.19 -20.26 -11.11
C GLN A 109 15.89 -19.92 -12.42
N SER A 110 15.98 -20.90 -13.34
CA SER A 110 16.65 -20.70 -14.63
C SER A 110 15.92 -19.68 -15.51
N GLU A 111 14.61 -19.72 -15.55
CA GLU A 111 13.79 -18.78 -16.31
C GLU A 111 13.91 -17.36 -15.75
N TYR A 112 13.91 -17.23 -14.42
CA TYR A 112 14.08 -15.94 -13.77
C TYR A 112 15.48 -15.34 -14.08
N ARG A 113 16.56 -16.14 -14.00
CA ARG A 113 17.90 -15.67 -14.35
C ARG A 113 18.01 -15.23 -15.80
N GLN A 114 17.45 -16.00 -16.74
CA GLN A 114 17.41 -15.63 -18.16
C GLN A 114 16.66 -14.30 -18.39
N MET A 115 15.55 -14.10 -17.68
CA MET A 115 14.80 -12.86 -17.74
C MET A 115 15.63 -11.67 -17.22
N VAL A 116 16.29 -11.79 -16.08
CA VAL A 116 17.17 -10.76 -15.50
C VAL A 116 18.30 -10.42 -16.46
N GLU A 117 18.95 -11.42 -17.05
CA GLU A 117 20.01 -11.23 -18.04
C GLU A 117 19.49 -10.52 -19.30
N SER A 118 18.34 -10.91 -19.81
CA SER A 118 17.70 -10.26 -20.97
C SER A 118 17.40 -8.80 -20.71
N ILE A 119 16.92 -8.47 -19.51
CA ILE A 119 16.65 -7.08 -19.10
C ILE A 119 17.95 -6.29 -19.01
N GLY A 120 18.98 -6.83 -18.35
CA GLY A 120 20.29 -6.20 -18.26
C GLY A 120 20.91 -5.92 -19.63
N ASN A 121 20.78 -6.86 -20.57
CA ASN A 121 21.24 -6.66 -21.95
C ASN A 121 20.47 -5.54 -22.67
N SER A 122 19.15 -5.48 -22.46
CA SER A 122 18.31 -4.44 -23.05
C SER A 122 18.65 -3.05 -22.51
N LEU A 123 18.89 -2.93 -21.22
CA LEU A 123 19.30 -1.67 -20.58
C LEU A 123 20.66 -1.21 -21.10
N ARG A 124 21.66 -2.09 -21.15
CA ARG A 124 22.98 -1.78 -21.71
C ARG A 124 22.92 -1.36 -23.18
N PHE A 125 22.06 -1.99 -23.96
CA PHE A 125 21.83 -1.59 -25.35
C PHE A 125 21.25 -0.17 -25.44
N MET A 126 20.24 0.14 -24.63
CA MET A 126 19.62 1.48 -24.60
C MET A 126 20.64 2.55 -24.19
N GLU A 127 21.43 2.30 -23.16
CA GLU A 127 22.47 3.24 -22.70
C GLU A 127 23.56 3.46 -23.77
N THR A 128 23.96 2.39 -24.45
CA THR A 128 24.94 2.48 -25.56
C THR A 128 24.37 3.33 -26.70
N LEU A 129 23.08 3.16 -27.01
CA LEU A 129 22.41 3.90 -28.07
C LEU A 129 22.26 5.39 -27.73
N VAL A 130 21.93 5.71 -26.49
CA VAL A 130 21.73 7.09 -25.99
C VAL A 130 23.07 7.77 -25.70
N GLY A 131 24.13 7.01 -25.43
CA GLY A 131 25.46 7.51 -25.09
C GLY A 131 25.60 8.04 -23.67
N SER A 132 24.61 7.79 -22.79
CA SER A 132 24.60 8.16 -21.38
C SER A 132 23.70 7.20 -20.58
N SER A 133 23.92 7.13 -19.25
CA SER A 133 22.99 6.42 -18.38
C SER A 133 21.63 7.13 -18.34
N VAL A 134 20.57 6.35 -18.30
CA VAL A 134 19.20 6.88 -18.22
C VAL A 134 18.87 7.10 -16.74
N ALA A 135 18.91 8.35 -16.29
CA ALA A 135 18.76 8.71 -14.87
C ALA A 135 17.43 8.21 -14.27
N GLU A 136 16.38 8.06 -15.08
CA GLU A 136 15.08 7.53 -14.67
C GLU A 136 15.16 6.07 -14.19
N PHE A 137 16.15 5.31 -14.60
CA PHE A 137 16.34 3.93 -14.14
C PHE A 137 17.08 3.83 -12.80
N GLN A 138 17.71 4.91 -12.33
CA GLN A 138 18.38 4.96 -11.03
C GLN A 138 17.38 5.08 -9.87
N ARG A 139 16.19 5.62 -10.12
CA ARG A 139 15.14 5.79 -9.13
C ARG A 139 13.86 5.11 -9.58
N VAL A 140 13.29 4.31 -8.71
CA VAL A 140 11.95 3.75 -8.91
C VAL A 140 10.94 4.47 -8.03
N ASP A 141 9.81 4.82 -8.60
CA ASP A 141 8.69 5.33 -7.82
C ASP A 141 8.15 4.25 -6.90
N PHE A 142 7.92 4.62 -5.66
CA PHE A 142 7.34 3.75 -4.64
C PHE A 142 6.24 4.50 -3.89
N HIS A 143 5.05 3.93 -3.92
CA HIS A 143 3.88 4.48 -3.26
C HIS A 143 3.47 3.61 -2.08
N THR A 144 2.71 4.19 -1.16
CA THR A 144 2.21 3.48 0.01
C THR A 144 0.71 3.39 -0.01
N SER A 145 0.18 2.35 0.64
CA SER A 145 -1.24 2.12 0.77
C SER A 145 -1.58 1.47 2.11
N HIS A 146 -2.79 1.69 2.59
CA HIS A 146 -3.39 0.93 3.68
C HIS A 146 -4.92 1.03 3.65
N GLU A 147 -5.59 0.15 4.40
CA GLU A 147 -7.02 0.28 4.65
C GLU A 147 -7.27 1.49 5.57
N ALA A 148 -8.07 2.45 5.11
CA ALA A 148 -8.46 3.62 5.89
C ALA A 148 -9.49 3.22 6.97
N LEU A 149 -9.08 2.35 7.89
CA LEU A 149 -9.98 1.70 8.86
C LEU A 149 -10.24 2.58 10.09
N LEU A 150 -9.21 3.28 10.58
CA LEU A 150 -9.28 4.07 11.80
C LEU A 150 -9.41 5.56 11.43
N LEU A 151 -10.65 6.02 11.24
CA LEU A 151 -10.93 7.37 10.73
C LEU A 151 -10.35 8.48 11.58
N HIS A 152 -10.25 8.34 12.90
CA HIS A 152 -9.56 9.33 13.75
C HIS A 152 -8.08 9.52 13.38
N TYR A 153 -7.40 8.44 12.96
CA TYR A 153 -6.02 8.53 12.46
C TYR A 153 -5.98 9.19 11.08
N GLU A 154 -6.86 8.78 10.20
CA GLU A 154 -6.94 9.28 8.83
C GLU A 154 -7.28 10.78 8.81
N GLU A 155 -8.27 11.21 9.59
CA GLU A 155 -8.66 12.60 9.75
C GLU A 155 -7.49 13.44 10.30
N ALA A 156 -6.84 12.95 11.36
CA ALA A 156 -5.67 13.61 11.94
C ALA A 156 -4.51 13.79 10.95
N MET A 157 -4.43 12.97 9.91
CA MET A 157 -3.41 13.03 8.85
C MET A 157 -3.88 13.75 7.59
N THR A 158 -5.13 14.21 7.53
CA THR A 158 -5.70 14.87 6.36
C THR A 158 -5.46 16.38 6.39
N ARG A 159 -4.93 16.93 5.31
CA ARG A 159 -4.54 18.35 5.18
C ARG A 159 -4.85 18.91 3.80
N GLN A 160 -5.02 20.21 3.72
CA GLN A 160 -4.87 20.96 2.47
C GLN A 160 -3.37 21.10 2.18
N VAL A 161 -2.99 20.86 0.95
CA VAL A 161 -1.59 20.93 0.51
C VAL A 161 -1.39 22.21 -0.30
N PRO A 162 -0.35 23.02 -0.04
CA PRO A 162 -0.09 24.23 -0.81
C PRO A 162 -0.05 23.96 -2.32
N ARG A 163 -0.71 24.83 -3.11
CA ARG A 163 -0.79 24.75 -4.58
C ARG A 163 -1.62 23.56 -5.13
N HIS A 164 -2.27 22.78 -4.25
CA HIS A 164 -3.22 21.74 -4.66
C HIS A 164 -4.59 22.05 -4.09
N TRP A 165 -5.62 21.82 -4.91
CA TRP A 165 -7.00 22.01 -4.46
C TRP A 165 -7.50 20.76 -3.74
N GLY A 166 -8.21 20.96 -2.62
CA GLY A 166 -8.86 19.90 -1.86
C GLY A 166 -8.04 19.36 -0.69
N TRP A 167 -8.52 18.27 -0.12
CA TRP A 167 -7.96 17.62 1.05
C TRP A 167 -7.22 16.35 0.67
N PHE A 168 -6.05 16.13 1.27
CA PHE A 168 -5.23 14.96 1.03
C PHE A 168 -4.93 14.23 2.33
N ASN A 169 -5.13 12.93 2.33
CA ASN A 169 -4.58 12.06 3.37
C ASN A 169 -3.07 11.96 3.18
N LEU A 170 -2.29 12.43 4.15
CA LEU A 170 -0.82 12.43 4.10
C LEU A 170 -0.21 11.21 4.80
N SER A 171 -1.01 10.29 5.34
CA SER A 171 -0.51 9.05 5.92
C SER A 171 -0.15 8.00 4.87
N THR A 172 -0.72 8.12 3.67
CA THR A 172 -0.52 7.18 2.56
C THR A 172 -0.85 7.82 1.21
N HIS A 173 -0.30 7.28 0.13
CA HIS A 173 -0.63 7.74 -1.23
C HIS A 173 -1.98 7.19 -1.71
N PHE A 174 -2.30 5.95 -1.33
CA PHE A 174 -3.42 5.18 -1.86
C PHE A 174 -4.18 4.48 -0.72
N PRO A 175 -5.08 5.19 0.00
CA PRO A 175 -5.97 4.56 0.98
C PRO A 175 -7.03 3.71 0.28
N TRP A 176 -7.50 2.64 0.94
CA TRP A 176 -8.63 1.87 0.42
C TRP A 176 -9.72 1.63 1.46
N ILE A 177 -10.92 1.39 0.96
CA ILE A 177 -12.09 1.00 1.75
C ILE A 177 -12.14 -0.52 1.83
N GLY A 178 -12.21 -1.08 3.03
CA GLY A 178 -12.38 -2.51 3.26
C GLY A 178 -13.83 -2.96 3.04
N MET A 179 -14.04 -4.27 2.81
CA MET A 179 -15.38 -4.83 2.63
C MET A 179 -16.35 -4.54 3.78
N ARG A 180 -15.85 -4.41 5.01
CA ARG A 180 -16.67 -4.17 6.20
C ARG A 180 -17.10 -2.71 6.37
N THR A 181 -16.46 -1.82 5.64
CA THR A 181 -16.62 -0.36 5.75
C THR A 181 -17.07 0.26 4.42
N ALA A 182 -17.50 -0.58 3.46
CA ALA A 182 -17.99 -0.16 2.14
C ALA A 182 -19.50 0.13 2.12
N ASP A 183 -20.07 0.51 3.26
CA ASP A 183 -21.45 1.00 3.31
C ASP A 183 -21.50 2.39 2.66
N ILE A 184 -22.40 2.57 1.68
CA ILE A 184 -22.49 3.78 0.87
C ILE A 184 -22.84 5.01 1.71
N ASP A 185 -23.62 4.83 2.76
CA ASP A 185 -24.03 5.87 3.70
C ASP A 185 -23.09 5.93 4.93
N GLY A 186 -22.02 5.13 4.92
CA GLY A 186 -21.09 5.00 6.01
C GLY A 186 -19.98 6.06 6.01
N ALA A 187 -19.46 6.34 7.22
CA ALA A 187 -18.43 7.36 7.43
C ALA A 187 -17.14 7.11 6.62
N HIS A 188 -16.77 5.86 6.33
CA HIS A 188 -15.57 5.55 5.55
C HIS A 188 -15.71 5.93 4.08
N VAL A 189 -16.89 5.71 3.50
CA VAL A 189 -17.19 6.12 2.12
C VAL A 189 -17.23 7.63 2.03
N GLU A 190 -17.90 8.31 2.98
CA GLU A 190 -17.95 9.76 3.03
C GLU A 190 -16.56 10.39 3.21
N TYR A 191 -15.71 9.84 4.07
CA TYR A 191 -14.33 10.26 4.22
C TYR A 191 -13.56 10.16 2.91
N CYS A 192 -13.61 8.99 2.24
CA CYS A 192 -12.90 8.76 0.98
C CYS A 192 -13.42 9.63 -0.16
N ARG A 193 -14.71 9.96 -0.17
CA ARG A 193 -15.30 10.91 -1.11
C ARG A 193 -14.72 12.32 -0.95
N GLY A 194 -14.39 12.70 0.29
CA GLY A 194 -13.89 14.04 0.64
C GLY A 194 -12.41 14.29 0.39
N ILE A 195 -11.60 13.25 0.16
CA ILE A 195 -10.16 13.42 -0.09
C ILE A 195 -9.82 13.31 -1.59
N ARG A 196 -8.67 13.87 -1.99
CA ARG A 196 -8.22 13.90 -3.40
C ARG A 196 -7.23 12.78 -3.76
N ASN A 197 -6.80 11.96 -2.81
CA ASN A 197 -5.97 10.81 -3.09
C ASN A 197 -6.67 9.86 -4.06
N PRO A 198 -5.95 9.15 -4.94
CA PRO A 198 -6.50 7.95 -5.56
C PRO A 198 -6.89 6.95 -4.47
N ILE A 199 -8.00 6.26 -4.62
CA ILE A 199 -8.57 5.37 -3.62
C ILE A 199 -8.84 3.98 -4.18
N GLY A 200 -8.82 2.97 -3.30
CA GLY A 200 -9.23 1.61 -3.62
C GLY A 200 -10.53 1.22 -2.93
N VAL A 201 -11.28 0.31 -3.53
CA VAL A 201 -12.40 -0.38 -2.88
C VAL A 201 -12.18 -1.88 -2.97
N LYS A 202 -12.15 -2.53 -1.80
CA LYS A 202 -11.99 -3.97 -1.74
C LYS A 202 -13.30 -4.67 -2.08
N VAL A 203 -13.35 -5.30 -3.24
CA VAL A 203 -14.45 -6.12 -3.72
C VAL A 203 -14.29 -7.57 -3.24
N GLY A 204 -15.35 -8.21 -2.85
CA GLY A 204 -15.37 -9.61 -2.40
C GLY A 204 -16.60 -10.35 -2.91
N VAL A 205 -16.68 -11.64 -2.59
CA VAL A 205 -17.75 -12.54 -3.07
C VAL A 205 -19.18 -12.12 -2.67
N SER A 206 -19.31 -11.32 -1.61
CA SER A 206 -20.60 -10.81 -1.15
C SER A 206 -20.97 -9.44 -1.74
N THR A 207 -20.09 -8.80 -2.48
CA THR A 207 -20.35 -7.49 -3.07
C THR A 207 -21.33 -7.63 -4.21
N GLN A 208 -22.47 -6.92 -4.12
CA GLN A 208 -23.48 -6.93 -5.18
C GLN A 208 -23.09 -5.93 -6.29
N PRO A 209 -23.31 -6.26 -7.57
CA PRO A 209 -22.99 -5.39 -8.69
C PRO A 209 -23.61 -3.98 -8.58
N ASP A 210 -24.89 -3.90 -8.21
CA ASP A 210 -25.60 -2.61 -8.07
C ASP A 210 -25.02 -1.76 -6.94
N GLN A 211 -24.61 -2.39 -5.83
CA GLN A 211 -23.90 -1.69 -4.75
C GLN A 211 -22.57 -1.15 -5.22
N LEU A 212 -21.83 -1.93 -6.00
CA LEU A 212 -20.54 -1.53 -6.53
C LEU A 212 -20.67 -0.34 -7.50
N LEU A 213 -21.65 -0.36 -8.39
CA LEU A 213 -21.92 0.75 -9.31
C LEU A 213 -22.24 2.04 -8.54
N ARG A 214 -23.10 1.97 -7.52
CA ARG A 214 -23.41 3.11 -6.67
C ARG A 214 -22.19 3.63 -5.90
N LEU A 215 -21.29 2.76 -5.44
CA LEU A 215 -20.03 3.17 -4.80
C LEU A 215 -19.11 3.89 -5.80
N ILE A 216 -19.03 3.43 -7.04
CA ILE A 216 -18.28 4.09 -8.10
C ILE A 216 -18.84 5.49 -8.34
N ASP A 217 -20.15 5.64 -8.51
CA ASP A 217 -20.81 6.94 -8.73
C ASP A 217 -20.55 7.93 -7.60
N VAL A 218 -20.48 7.46 -6.35
CA VAL A 218 -20.23 8.32 -5.18
C VAL A 218 -18.75 8.69 -5.03
N LEU A 219 -17.84 7.74 -5.29
CA LEU A 219 -16.41 7.92 -5.03
C LEU A 219 -15.64 8.57 -6.20
N ASP A 220 -16.18 8.46 -7.40
CA ASP A 220 -15.59 8.97 -8.64
C ASP A 220 -16.65 9.62 -9.56
N ALA A 221 -17.43 10.54 -8.99
CA ALA A 221 -18.52 11.22 -9.69
C ALA A 221 -18.08 11.97 -10.97
N ASP A 222 -16.83 12.38 -11.02
CA ASP A 222 -16.24 13.13 -12.14
C ASP A 222 -15.59 12.23 -13.18
N ASN A 223 -15.57 10.90 -12.99
CA ASN A 223 -14.86 9.92 -13.81
C ASN A 223 -13.39 10.30 -14.05
N GLU A 224 -12.70 10.69 -12.99
CA GLU A 224 -11.30 11.12 -13.04
C GLU A 224 -10.38 9.89 -13.29
N PRO A 225 -9.61 9.83 -14.38
CA PRO A 225 -8.72 8.70 -14.63
C PRO A 225 -7.73 8.47 -13.50
N GLY A 226 -7.71 7.23 -12.95
CA GLY A 226 -6.83 6.86 -11.85
C GLY A 226 -7.37 7.19 -10.46
N ARG A 227 -8.55 7.77 -10.35
CA ARG A 227 -9.19 8.11 -9.07
C ARG A 227 -9.57 6.87 -8.26
N LEU A 228 -10.20 5.89 -8.91
CA LEU A 228 -10.74 4.70 -8.26
C LEU A 228 -10.15 3.41 -8.83
N THR A 229 -9.80 2.49 -7.92
CA THR A 229 -9.35 1.12 -8.25
C THR A 229 -10.20 0.10 -7.48
N LEU A 230 -10.66 -0.97 -8.16
CA LEU A 230 -11.45 -2.05 -7.58
C LEU A 230 -10.61 -3.32 -7.38
#